data_6cb3ed46e342b10c1705158693c34666
#
_entry.id   6cb3ed46e342b10c1705158693c34666
#
_cell.length_a   1.000
_cell.length_b   1.000
_cell.length_c   1.000
_cell.angle_alpha   90.00
_cell.angle_beta   90.00
_cell.angle_gamma   90.00
#
_symmetry.space_group_name_H-M   'P 1'
#
loop_
_entity.id
_entity.type
_entity.pdbx_description
1 polymer ?
#
loop_
_entity_poly.entity_id
_entity_poly.type
_entity_poly.pdbx_seq_one_letter_code
_entity_poly.pdbx_strand_id
1 'polypeptide(L)'
;GKHLVSLMNPTQETNMRYRVVWSSKTAELQLTTRFQQLDVACKLKQWNEAFNILNDLRAIMANSVCKSSLLAFYYEKASQIFWELNHFLYHAYAQIRLLSLHKRQNKDLTEKELSAMAAQACLGSLCIPIYTAADDESHPSFKVERELDLLITRMMGLSSRVTREVLHNELRTLEVLSYVPAELAELYNILEGEFHPLDMV
;
A
#
# COMPACT_ATOMS: atom_id res chain seq x y z
N GLY A 1 -0.84 19.60 11.45
CA GLY A 1 -0.26 18.32 11.04
C GLY A 1 1.18 18.46 10.60
N LYS A 2 1.48 19.32 9.61
CA LYS A 2 2.83 19.55 9.06
C LYS A 2 3.85 20.02 10.11
N HIS A 3 3.42 20.78 11.11
CA HIS A 3 4.29 21.27 12.17
C HIS A 3 4.80 20.19 13.14
N LEU A 4 3.97 19.16 13.41
CA LEU A 4 4.33 18.06 14.31
C LEU A 4 5.30 17.07 13.64
N VAL A 5 5.14 16.80 12.34
CA VAL A 5 6.06 15.93 11.57
C VAL A 5 7.44 16.61 11.43
N SER A 6 7.48 17.94 11.26
CA SER A 6 8.75 18.71 11.23
C SER A 6 9.54 18.62 12.54
N LEU A 7 8.86 18.49 13.69
CA LEU A 7 9.51 18.34 15.00
C LEU A 7 10.14 16.95 15.22
N MET A 8 9.80 15.97 14.40
CA MET A 8 10.35 14.61 14.47
C MET A 8 11.66 14.43 13.68
N ASN A 9 12.01 15.38 12.79
CA ASN A 9 13.25 15.33 12.02
C ASN A 9 14.40 16.04 12.78
N PRO A 10 15.48 15.33 13.18
CA PRO A 10 16.55 15.89 14.01
C PRO A 10 17.56 16.80 13.27
N THR A 11 17.31 17.18 12.02
CA THR A 11 18.26 17.88 11.16
C THR A 11 18.12 19.41 11.11
N GLN A 12 17.30 20.02 11.96
CA GLN A 12 17.32 21.49 12.13
C GLN A 12 17.76 21.84 13.55
N GLU A 13 18.86 22.57 13.65
CA GLU A 13 19.35 23.26 14.84
C GLU A 13 18.27 24.21 15.39
N THR A 14 17.31 23.66 16.11
CA THR A 14 16.36 24.46 16.88
C THR A 14 16.82 24.50 18.32
N ASN A 15 17.02 25.70 18.81
CA ASN A 15 17.36 26.09 20.17
C ASN A 15 17.07 25.02 21.24
N MET A 16 18.12 24.64 21.97
CA MET A 16 18.20 23.58 22.99
C MET A 16 17.17 23.68 24.14
N ARG A 17 16.28 24.66 24.16
CA ARG A 17 15.38 24.92 25.30
C ARG A 17 14.07 24.15 25.28
N TYR A 18 13.66 23.53 24.14
CA TYR A 18 12.40 22.77 24.04
C TYR A 18 12.57 21.52 23.18
N ARG A 19 13.49 20.65 23.56
CA ARG A 19 13.55 19.32 22.96
C ARG A 19 12.35 18.53 23.46
N VAL A 20 11.29 18.47 22.67
CA VAL A 20 10.15 17.59 22.96
C VAL A 20 10.66 16.15 22.87
N VAL A 21 10.84 15.53 24.02
CA VAL A 21 11.17 14.10 24.09
C VAL A 21 9.90 13.31 23.76
N TRP A 22 9.87 12.75 22.57
CA TRP A 22 8.79 11.87 22.17
C TRP A 22 8.83 10.58 22.99
N SER A 23 7.91 10.45 23.93
CA SER A 23 7.73 9.20 24.65
C SER A 23 6.97 8.21 23.74
N SER A 24 7.17 6.91 23.98
CA SER A 24 6.43 5.85 23.27
C SER A 24 4.90 6.03 23.40
N LYS A 25 4.43 6.49 24.56
CA LYS A 25 3.00 6.80 24.80
C LYS A 25 2.49 7.96 23.96
N THR A 26 3.30 9.00 23.78
CA THR A 26 2.93 10.16 22.94
C THR A 26 2.82 9.74 21.48
N ALA A 27 3.75 8.91 20.99
CA ALA A 27 3.71 8.37 19.63
C ALA A 27 2.48 7.46 19.41
N GLU A 28 2.13 6.61 20.37
CA GLU A 28 0.95 5.74 20.31
C GLU A 28 -0.35 6.56 20.28
N LEU A 29 -0.47 7.58 21.11
CA LEU A 29 -1.63 8.48 21.12
C LEU A 29 -1.77 9.22 19.79
N GLN A 30 -0.67 9.73 19.26
CA GLN A 30 -0.65 10.41 17.98
C GLN A 30 -1.05 9.48 16.83
N LEU A 31 -0.53 8.26 16.80
CA LEU A 31 -0.93 7.24 15.83
C LEU A 31 -2.43 6.97 15.90
N THR A 32 -2.96 6.75 17.10
CA THR A 32 -4.39 6.49 17.31
C THR A 32 -5.26 7.64 16.77
N THR A 33 -4.89 8.88 17.11
CA THR A 33 -5.63 10.07 16.64
C THR A 33 -5.57 10.20 15.12
N ARG A 34 -4.40 9.97 14.51
CA ARG A 34 -4.23 10.05 13.05
C ARG A 34 -4.99 8.94 12.32
N PHE A 35 -5.03 7.73 12.87
CA PHE A 35 -5.84 6.65 12.31
C PHE A 35 -7.33 6.94 12.37
N GLN A 36 -7.82 7.57 13.45
CA GLN A 36 -9.21 8.02 13.54
C GLN A 36 -9.52 9.09 12.48
N GLN A 37 -8.62 10.06 12.29
CA GLN A 37 -8.76 11.08 11.25
C GLN A 37 -8.78 10.46 9.84
N LEU A 38 -7.90 9.48 9.59
CA LEU A 38 -7.88 8.73 8.33
C LEU A 38 -9.21 8.03 8.06
N ASP A 39 -9.76 7.34 9.06
CA ASP A 39 -11.02 6.64 8.92
C ASP A 39 -12.18 7.60 8.61
N VAL A 40 -12.22 8.74 9.28
CA VAL A 40 -13.21 9.80 9.01
C VAL A 40 -13.04 10.37 7.61
N ALA A 41 -11.82 10.67 7.18
CA ALA A 41 -11.56 11.18 5.83
C ALA A 41 -12.00 10.20 4.74
N CYS A 42 -11.73 8.90 4.93
CA CYS A 42 -12.22 7.85 4.02
C CYS A 42 -13.75 7.75 3.99
N LYS A 43 -14.42 7.81 5.15
CA LYS A 43 -15.90 7.80 5.24
C LYS A 43 -16.53 9.01 4.55
N LEU A 44 -15.88 10.16 4.63
CA LEU A 44 -16.31 11.39 3.96
C LEU A 44 -15.86 11.46 2.50
N LYS A 45 -15.17 10.45 1.97
CA LYS A 45 -14.61 10.38 0.61
C LYS A 45 -13.68 11.55 0.28
N GLN A 46 -12.99 12.08 1.28
CA GLN A 46 -11.98 13.14 1.12
C GLN A 46 -10.61 12.50 0.80
N TRP A 47 -10.49 11.95 -0.41
CA TRP A 47 -9.35 11.09 -0.80
C TRP A 47 -8.00 11.81 -0.76
N ASN A 48 -7.94 13.09 -1.16
CA ASN A 48 -6.71 13.88 -1.11
C ASN A 48 -6.25 14.12 0.34
N GLU A 49 -7.20 14.40 1.25
CA GLU A 49 -6.86 14.56 2.66
C GLU A 49 -6.47 13.21 3.29
N ALA A 50 -7.19 12.13 2.94
CA ALA A 50 -6.85 10.77 3.37
C ALA A 50 -5.42 10.38 2.92
N PHE A 51 -5.03 10.72 1.69
CA PHE A 51 -3.68 10.51 1.19
C PHE A 51 -2.62 11.28 2.00
N ASN A 52 -2.88 12.55 2.32
CA ASN A 52 -1.98 13.35 3.16
C ASN A 52 -1.83 12.76 4.56
N ILE A 53 -2.93 12.33 5.17
CA ILE A 53 -2.91 11.69 6.49
C ILE A 53 -2.15 10.36 6.44
N LEU A 54 -2.31 9.57 5.38
CA LEU A 54 -1.61 8.32 5.16
C LEU A 54 -0.08 8.55 5.09
N ASN A 55 0.36 9.60 4.41
CA ASN A 55 1.77 9.99 4.35
C ASN A 55 2.31 10.40 5.74
N ASP A 56 1.56 11.21 6.48
CA ASP A 56 1.93 11.60 7.85
C ASP A 56 2.04 10.37 8.78
N LEU A 57 1.09 9.44 8.69
CA LEU A 57 1.11 8.18 9.44
C LEU A 57 2.38 7.38 9.17
N ARG A 58 2.80 7.26 7.90
CA ARG A 58 4.02 6.55 7.56
C ARG A 58 5.25 7.15 8.22
N ALA A 59 5.36 8.47 8.23
CA ALA A 59 6.46 9.17 8.88
C ALA A 59 6.51 8.91 10.40
N ILE A 60 5.35 8.85 11.05
CA ILE A 60 5.26 8.54 12.49
C ILE A 60 5.61 7.06 12.75
N MET A 61 5.08 6.15 11.93
CA MET A 61 5.32 4.70 12.05
C MET A 61 6.79 4.32 11.82
N ALA A 62 7.51 5.04 10.96
CA ALA A 62 8.93 4.81 10.71
C ALA A 62 9.80 5.05 11.96
N ASN A 63 9.34 5.91 12.87
CA ASN A 63 10.06 6.29 14.10
C ASN A 63 9.51 5.62 15.36
N SER A 64 8.55 4.72 15.24
CA SER A 64 7.89 4.05 16.38
C SER A 64 7.73 2.56 16.14
N VAL A 65 7.68 1.79 17.23
CA VAL A 65 7.32 0.37 17.14
C VAL A 65 5.81 0.28 16.89
N CYS A 66 5.45 -0.08 15.68
CA CYS A 66 4.05 -0.19 15.27
C CYS A 66 3.51 -1.59 15.56
N LYS A 67 2.34 -1.67 16.19
CA LYS A 67 1.61 -2.93 16.36
C LYS A 67 1.16 -3.44 14.98
N SER A 68 1.21 -4.73 14.80
CA SER A 68 0.85 -5.37 13.53
C SER A 68 -0.60 -5.12 13.11
N SER A 69 -1.53 -4.98 14.07
CA SER A 69 -2.92 -4.62 13.80
C SER A 69 -3.05 -3.21 13.20
N LEU A 70 -2.25 -2.25 13.67
CA LEU A 70 -2.22 -0.90 13.09
C LEU A 70 -1.62 -0.89 11.69
N LEU A 71 -0.62 -1.75 11.46
CA LEU A 71 -0.03 -1.92 10.13
C LEU A 71 -1.01 -2.56 9.14
N ALA A 72 -1.81 -3.54 9.58
CA ALA A 72 -2.88 -4.12 8.77
C ALA A 72 -3.93 -3.06 8.42
N PHE A 73 -4.39 -2.28 9.39
CA PHE A 73 -5.32 -1.17 9.15
C PHE A 73 -4.74 -0.10 8.21
N TYR A 74 -3.44 0.19 8.33
CA TYR A 74 -2.74 1.09 7.41
C TYR A 74 -2.83 0.60 5.96
N TYR A 75 -2.49 -0.67 5.69
CA TYR A 75 -2.54 -1.22 4.33
C TYR A 75 -3.97 -1.36 3.81
N GLU A 76 -4.94 -1.66 4.66
CA GLU A 76 -6.37 -1.68 4.31
C GLU A 76 -6.81 -0.30 3.78
N LYS A 77 -6.55 0.77 4.55
CA LYS A 77 -6.91 2.14 4.14
C LYS A 77 -6.08 2.63 2.95
N ALA A 78 -4.79 2.29 2.89
CA ALA A 78 -3.93 2.60 1.76
C ALA A 78 -4.47 1.98 0.46
N SER A 79 -4.86 0.71 0.51
CA SER A 79 -5.47 0.01 -0.62
C SER A 79 -6.71 0.73 -1.12
N GLN A 80 -7.63 1.10 -0.23
CA GLN A 80 -8.85 1.84 -0.58
C GLN A 80 -8.54 3.20 -1.22
N ILE A 81 -7.63 3.97 -0.64
CA ILE A 81 -7.24 5.30 -1.13
C ILE A 81 -6.60 5.20 -2.51
N PHE A 82 -5.68 4.25 -2.71
CA PHE A 82 -5.01 4.07 -4.00
C PHE A 82 -5.95 3.61 -5.10
N TRP A 83 -6.96 2.80 -4.79
CA TRP A 83 -8.02 2.44 -5.72
C TRP A 83 -8.78 3.67 -6.22
N GLU A 84 -9.25 4.49 -5.30
CA GLU A 84 -10.05 5.69 -5.61
C GLU A 84 -9.24 6.78 -6.34
N LEU A 85 -7.92 6.79 -6.15
CA LEU A 85 -7.00 7.70 -6.84
C LEU A 85 -6.40 7.10 -8.13
N ASN A 86 -6.86 5.93 -8.57
CA ASN A 86 -6.40 5.20 -9.77
C ASN A 86 -4.91 4.78 -9.73
N HIS A 87 -4.34 4.62 -8.53
CA HIS A 87 -2.98 4.10 -8.35
C HIS A 87 -3.00 2.57 -8.20
N PHE A 88 -3.40 1.85 -9.25
CA PHE A 88 -3.68 0.41 -9.22
C PHE A 88 -2.47 -0.43 -8.80
N LEU A 89 -1.26 -0.06 -9.20
CA LEU A 89 -0.03 -0.75 -8.81
C LEU A 89 0.14 -0.78 -7.27
N TYR A 90 -0.04 0.37 -6.63
CA TYR A 90 0.11 0.49 -5.18
C TYR A 90 -1.10 -0.05 -4.41
N HIS A 91 -2.30 -0.02 -5.02
CA HIS A 91 -3.47 -0.73 -4.52
C HIS A 91 -3.18 -2.23 -4.41
N ALA A 92 -2.72 -2.86 -5.50
CA ALA A 92 -2.37 -4.27 -5.53
C ALA A 92 -1.27 -4.61 -4.50
N TYR A 93 -0.22 -3.79 -4.43
CA TYR A 93 0.83 -3.95 -3.43
C TYR A 93 0.28 -3.93 -2.00
N ALA A 94 -0.59 -2.95 -1.69
CA ALA A 94 -1.19 -2.84 -0.36
C ALA A 94 -2.05 -4.07 -0.02
N GLN A 95 -2.81 -4.61 -0.97
CA GLN A 95 -3.60 -5.84 -0.81
C GLN A 95 -2.70 -7.06 -0.54
N ILE A 96 -1.62 -7.23 -1.28
CA ILE A 96 -0.66 -8.32 -1.09
C ILE A 96 -0.01 -8.24 0.31
N ARG A 97 0.38 -7.02 0.74
CA ARG A 97 0.96 -6.81 2.07
C ARG A 97 -0.04 -7.09 3.18
N LEU A 98 -1.30 -6.68 2.99
CA LEU A 98 -2.39 -6.96 3.93
C LEU A 98 -2.61 -8.47 4.07
N LEU A 99 -2.74 -9.20 2.96
CA LEU A 99 -2.86 -10.64 2.93
C LEU A 99 -1.69 -11.33 3.65
N SER A 100 -0.44 -10.91 3.35
CA SER A 100 0.76 -11.44 3.99
C SER A 100 0.77 -11.23 5.51
N LEU A 101 0.31 -10.08 5.99
CA LEU A 101 0.20 -9.77 7.41
C LEU A 101 -0.84 -10.67 8.08
N HIS A 102 -2.03 -10.80 7.50
CA HIS A 102 -3.09 -11.65 8.04
C HIS A 102 -2.68 -13.13 8.04
N LYS A 103 -2.07 -13.62 6.98
CA LYS A 103 -1.57 -15.02 6.90
C LYS A 103 -0.52 -15.32 7.99
N ARG A 104 0.29 -14.33 8.38
CA ARG A 104 1.31 -14.50 9.44
C ARG A 104 0.78 -14.40 10.85
N GLN A 105 -0.28 -13.61 11.07
CA GLN A 105 -0.72 -13.21 12.42
C GLN A 105 -2.01 -13.86 12.87
N ASN A 106 -2.95 -14.06 11.97
CA ASN A 106 -4.26 -14.65 12.28
C ASN A 106 -4.26 -16.14 12.00
N LYS A 107 -4.01 -16.93 13.05
CA LYS A 107 -4.20 -18.38 12.98
C LYS A 107 -5.68 -18.79 12.91
N ASP A 108 -6.58 -17.88 13.26
CA ASP A 108 -8.03 -18.10 13.31
C ASP A 108 -8.76 -17.57 12.06
N LEU A 109 -8.00 -17.23 10.99
CA LEU A 109 -8.60 -16.79 9.74
C LEU A 109 -9.42 -17.93 9.12
N THR A 110 -10.68 -17.66 8.83
CA THR A 110 -11.49 -18.66 8.12
C THR A 110 -11.02 -18.81 6.68
N GLU A 111 -11.14 -20.02 6.12
CA GLU A 111 -10.77 -20.29 4.73
C GLU A 111 -11.48 -19.34 3.74
N LYS A 112 -12.74 -18.97 4.04
CA LYS A 112 -13.51 -18.00 3.23
C LYS A 112 -12.92 -16.60 3.25
N GLU A 113 -12.48 -16.11 4.40
CA GLU A 113 -11.85 -14.79 4.53
C GLU A 113 -10.51 -14.77 3.80
N LEU A 114 -9.71 -15.82 3.96
CA LEU A 114 -8.44 -15.97 3.25
C LEU A 114 -8.65 -15.99 1.73
N SER A 115 -9.63 -16.75 1.25
CA SER A 115 -9.98 -16.81 -0.16
C SER A 115 -10.45 -15.45 -0.71
N ALA A 116 -11.27 -14.72 0.04
CA ALA A 116 -11.72 -13.39 -0.35
C ALA A 116 -10.56 -12.39 -0.45
N MET A 117 -9.65 -12.38 0.53
CA MET A 117 -8.46 -11.51 0.50
C MET A 117 -7.49 -11.90 -0.63
N ALA A 118 -7.30 -13.18 -0.86
CA ALA A 118 -6.48 -13.70 -1.96
C ALA A 118 -7.07 -13.29 -3.32
N ALA A 119 -8.39 -13.39 -3.49
CA ALA A 119 -9.10 -12.96 -4.69
C ALA A 119 -8.96 -11.45 -4.93
N GLN A 120 -9.07 -10.63 -3.88
CA GLN A 120 -8.86 -9.18 -3.98
C GLN A 120 -7.43 -8.85 -4.41
N ALA A 121 -6.41 -9.50 -3.83
CA ALA A 121 -5.02 -9.29 -4.20
C ALA A 121 -4.74 -9.72 -5.65
N CYS A 122 -5.31 -10.84 -6.09
CA CYS A 122 -5.20 -11.36 -7.45
C CYS A 122 -5.86 -10.40 -8.45
N LEU A 123 -7.12 -10.02 -8.23
CA LEU A 123 -7.85 -9.08 -9.08
C LEU A 123 -7.18 -7.71 -9.13
N GLY A 124 -6.72 -7.19 -7.98
CA GLY A 124 -5.98 -5.93 -7.93
C GLY A 124 -4.72 -5.95 -8.79
N SER A 125 -4.00 -7.07 -8.84
CA SER A 125 -2.81 -7.22 -9.69
C SER A 125 -3.14 -7.27 -11.19
N LEU A 126 -4.27 -7.88 -11.56
CA LEU A 126 -4.73 -7.92 -12.95
C LEU A 126 -5.21 -6.54 -13.46
N CYS A 127 -5.66 -5.67 -12.56
CA CYS A 127 -6.06 -4.30 -12.90
C CYS A 127 -4.88 -3.37 -13.22
N ILE A 128 -3.63 -3.80 -13.01
CA ILE A 128 -2.45 -2.99 -13.29
C ILE A 128 -2.27 -2.87 -14.80
N PRO A 129 -2.27 -1.65 -15.37
CA PRO A 129 -2.07 -1.46 -16.80
C PRO A 129 -0.72 -2.02 -17.26
N ILE A 130 -0.71 -2.63 -18.44
CA ILE A 130 0.52 -3.06 -19.10
C ILE A 130 1.08 -1.83 -19.82
N TYR A 131 1.98 -1.10 -19.16
CA TYR A 131 2.72 -0.03 -19.83
C TYR A 131 3.82 -0.64 -20.68
N THR A 132 3.75 -0.39 -21.99
CA THR A 132 4.89 -0.62 -22.87
C THR A 132 5.89 0.52 -22.66
N ALA A 133 7.18 0.20 -22.59
CA ALA A 133 8.27 1.16 -22.33
C ALA A 133 8.44 2.28 -23.38
N ALA A 134 7.48 2.42 -24.29
CA ALA A 134 7.44 3.43 -25.35
C ALA A 134 6.67 4.71 -24.95
N ASP A 135 6.13 4.79 -23.74
CA ASP A 135 5.44 5.98 -23.30
C ASP A 135 6.45 7.07 -22.90
N ASP A 136 6.63 7.92 -23.82
CA ASP A 136 7.26 9.22 -23.96
C ASP A 136 7.80 9.86 -22.65
N GLU A 137 9.08 9.59 -22.32
CA GLU A 137 9.83 10.25 -21.25
C GLU A 137 9.94 11.78 -21.44
N SER A 138 9.53 12.31 -22.59
CA SER A 138 9.63 13.71 -22.96
C SER A 138 8.46 14.58 -22.47
N HIS A 139 7.34 13.97 -22.06
CA HIS A 139 6.15 14.73 -21.65
C HIS A 139 6.29 15.32 -20.22
N PRO A 140 5.94 16.61 -20.00
CA PRO A 140 6.04 17.24 -18.67
C PRO A 140 5.27 16.53 -17.55
N SER A 141 4.15 15.87 -17.85
CA SER A 141 3.37 15.08 -16.89
C SER A 141 4.14 13.88 -16.34
N PHE A 142 5.07 13.32 -17.10
CA PHE A 142 5.92 12.19 -16.70
C PHE A 142 6.76 12.50 -15.45
N LYS A 143 7.28 13.73 -15.33
CA LYS A 143 8.05 14.14 -14.15
C LYS A 143 7.19 14.19 -12.89
N VAL A 144 5.97 14.71 -13.01
CA VAL A 144 5.02 14.80 -11.88
C VAL A 144 4.58 13.41 -11.43
N GLU A 145 4.28 12.52 -12.37
CA GLU A 145 3.93 11.12 -12.07
C GLU A 145 5.09 10.39 -11.40
N ARG A 146 6.32 10.62 -11.87
CA ARG A 146 7.51 10.00 -11.26
C ARG A 146 7.76 10.49 -9.84
N GLU A 147 7.57 11.78 -9.56
CA GLU A 147 7.68 12.32 -8.19
C GLU A 147 6.61 11.74 -7.27
N LEU A 148 5.39 11.62 -7.76
CA LEU A 148 4.28 11.01 -7.03
C LEU A 148 4.55 9.52 -6.76
N ASP A 149 5.02 8.78 -7.73
CA ASP A 149 5.43 7.38 -7.57
C ASP A 149 6.52 7.21 -6.50
N LEU A 150 7.52 8.09 -6.47
CA LEU A 150 8.56 8.08 -5.45
C LEU A 150 8.00 8.37 -4.05
N LEU A 151 7.05 9.30 -3.96
CA LEU A 151 6.36 9.60 -2.71
C LEU A 151 5.58 8.38 -2.20
N ILE A 152 4.77 7.76 -3.06
CA ILE A 152 3.97 6.58 -2.70
C ILE A 152 4.89 5.40 -2.34
N THR A 153 5.97 5.19 -3.08
CA THR A 153 6.98 4.17 -2.78
C THR A 153 7.51 4.32 -1.35
N ARG A 154 7.84 5.54 -0.93
CA ARG A 154 8.27 5.84 0.44
C ARG A 154 7.14 5.62 1.46
N MET A 155 5.91 6.00 1.13
CA MET A 155 4.73 5.75 1.97
C MET A 155 4.51 4.26 2.19
N MET A 156 4.77 3.43 1.19
CA MET A 156 4.69 1.97 1.33
C MET A 156 5.90 1.36 2.07
N GLY A 157 6.91 2.17 2.38
CA GLY A 157 8.13 1.72 3.06
C GLY A 157 9.07 0.94 2.19
N LEU A 158 9.04 1.23 0.91
CA LEU A 158 9.88 0.60 -0.09
C LEU A 158 11.13 1.44 -0.35
N SER A 159 12.23 0.79 -0.64
CA SER A 159 13.50 1.44 -1.03
C SER A 159 13.57 1.72 -2.54
N SER A 160 12.81 0.98 -3.33
CA SER A 160 12.77 1.08 -4.79
C SER A 160 11.32 0.97 -5.28
N ARG A 161 11.09 1.47 -6.50
CA ARG A 161 9.79 1.39 -7.17
C ARG A 161 9.40 -0.08 -7.36
N VAL A 162 8.15 -0.39 -7.07
CA VAL A 162 7.54 -1.69 -7.39
C VAL A 162 7.20 -1.72 -8.88
N THR A 163 7.47 -2.85 -9.52
CA THR A 163 7.01 -3.13 -10.88
C THR A 163 5.92 -4.19 -10.86
N ARG A 164 5.15 -4.27 -11.94
CA ARG A 164 4.14 -5.30 -12.12
C ARG A 164 4.73 -6.71 -11.96
N GLU A 165 5.89 -6.96 -12.56
CA GLU A 165 6.60 -8.24 -12.48
C GLU A 165 6.95 -8.63 -11.03
N VAL A 166 7.42 -7.66 -10.24
CA VAL A 166 7.74 -7.90 -8.82
C VAL A 166 6.48 -8.32 -8.06
N LEU A 167 5.34 -7.69 -8.33
CA LEU A 167 4.07 -8.06 -7.68
C LEU A 167 3.60 -9.46 -8.07
N HIS A 168 3.67 -9.81 -9.35
CA HIS A 168 3.30 -11.15 -9.81
C HIS A 168 4.22 -12.23 -9.22
N ASN A 169 5.52 -11.96 -9.09
CA ASN A 169 6.45 -12.86 -8.42
C ASN A 169 6.13 -12.99 -6.92
N GLU A 170 5.72 -11.91 -6.26
CA GLU A 170 5.31 -11.95 -4.85
C GLU A 170 4.01 -12.76 -4.66
N LEU A 171 3.03 -12.63 -5.57
CA LEU A 171 1.82 -13.45 -5.57
C LEU A 171 2.13 -14.95 -5.72
N ARG A 172 3.05 -15.30 -6.61
CA ARG A 172 3.52 -16.69 -6.78
C ARG A 172 4.23 -17.21 -5.54
N THR A 173 5.14 -16.41 -4.96
CA THR A 173 5.90 -16.78 -3.75
C THR A 173 4.99 -16.99 -2.53
N LEU A 174 3.92 -16.21 -2.42
CA LEU A 174 2.92 -16.34 -1.35
C LEU A 174 1.89 -17.43 -1.64
N GLU A 175 2.00 -18.11 -2.79
CA GLU A 175 1.05 -19.13 -3.26
C GLU A 175 -0.41 -18.66 -3.24
N VAL A 176 -0.63 -17.37 -3.60
CA VAL A 176 -1.95 -16.74 -3.52
C VAL A 176 -2.97 -17.49 -4.37
N LEU A 177 -2.56 -18.01 -5.52
CA LEU A 177 -3.44 -18.74 -6.43
C LEU A 177 -4.02 -20.05 -5.85
N SER A 178 -3.41 -20.63 -4.81
CA SER A 178 -3.96 -21.80 -4.13
C SER A 178 -5.18 -21.49 -3.24
N TYR A 179 -5.39 -20.22 -2.92
CA TYR A 179 -6.50 -19.76 -2.06
C TYR A 179 -7.65 -19.10 -2.84
N VAL A 180 -7.45 -18.78 -4.12
CA VAL A 180 -8.48 -18.17 -4.95
C VAL A 180 -9.42 -19.21 -5.55
N PRO A 181 -10.66 -18.84 -5.95
CA PRO A 181 -11.53 -19.72 -6.72
C PRO A 181 -10.86 -20.19 -8.02
N ALA A 182 -11.16 -21.42 -8.44
CA ALA A 182 -10.53 -22.06 -9.60
C ALA A 182 -10.67 -21.22 -10.87
N GLU A 183 -11.83 -20.60 -11.08
CA GLU A 183 -12.14 -19.75 -12.24
C GLU A 183 -11.23 -18.50 -12.27
N LEU A 184 -10.93 -17.92 -11.11
CA LEU A 184 -10.03 -16.77 -11.01
C LEU A 184 -8.57 -17.18 -11.22
N ALA A 185 -8.16 -18.34 -10.71
CA ALA A 185 -6.83 -18.87 -10.95
C ALA A 185 -6.59 -19.17 -12.42
N GLU A 186 -7.60 -19.72 -13.11
CA GLU A 186 -7.56 -19.98 -14.55
C GLU A 186 -7.48 -18.67 -15.34
N LEU A 187 -8.34 -17.68 -15.02
CA LEU A 187 -8.27 -16.34 -15.62
C LEU A 187 -6.88 -15.71 -15.44
N TYR A 188 -6.31 -15.78 -14.25
CA TYR A 188 -4.97 -15.25 -13.97
C TYR A 188 -3.92 -15.94 -14.87
N ASN A 189 -3.97 -17.27 -14.97
CA ASN A 189 -3.02 -18.04 -15.77
C ASN A 189 -3.14 -17.74 -17.27
N ILE A 190 -4.35 -17.48 -17.77
CA ILE A 190 -4.58 -17.07 -19.17
C ILE A 190 -4.00 -15.68 -19.43
N LEU A 191 -4.21 -14.71 -18.50
CA LEU A 191 -3.78 -13.32 -18.70
C LEU A 191 -2.30 -13.09 -18.46
N GLU A 192 -1.68 -13.84 -17.53
CA GLU A 192 -0.29 -13.68 -17.09
C GLU A 192 0.63 -14.83 -17.51
N GLY A 193 0.07 -15.87 -18.07
CA GLY A 193 0.82 -16.99 -18.67
C GLY A 193 1.35 -16.63 -20.06
N GLU A 194 2.07 -17.58 -20.66
CA GLU A 194 2.43 -17.49 -22.06
C GLU A 194 1.14 -17.62 -22.90
N PHE A 195 0.70 -16.47 -23.39
CA PHE A 195 -0.48 -16.39 -24.25
C PHE A 195 -0.19 -17.09 -25.57
N HIS A 196 -0.68 -18.31 -25.73
CA HIS A 196 -0.68 -18.98 -27.03
C HIS A 196 -2.00 -18.69 -27.73
N PRO A 197 -2.01 -17.90 -28.85
CA PRO A 197 -3.26 -17.50 -29.54
C PRO A 197 -4.12 -18.67 -29.98
N LEU A 198 -3.57 -19.88 -30.09
CA LEU A 198 -4.26 -21.10 -30.50
C LEU A 198 -4.98 -21.86 -29.37
N ASP A 199 -4.71 -21.50 -28.12
CA ASP A 199 -5.33 -22.17 -26.96
C ASP A 199 -6.67 -21.51 -26.55
N MET A 200 -7.14 -20.52 -27.32
CA MET A 200 -8.39 -19.79 -27.10
C MET A 200 -9.54 -20.22 -28.00
N VAL A 201 -9.48 -21.39 -28.59
CA VAL A 201 -10.56 -21.93 -29.45
C VAL A 201 -11.39 -22.95 -28.69
#